data_d47e90d1d71e99e1c4a0de508475215a
#
_entry.id   d47e90d1d71e99e1c4a0de508475215a
#
_cell.length_a   1.000
_cell.length_b   1.000
_cell.length_c   1.000
_cell.angle_alpha   90.00
_cell.angle_beta   90.00
_cell.angle_gamma   90.00
#
_symmetry.space_group_name_H-M   'P 1'
#
loop_
_entity.id
_entity.type
_entity.pdbx_description
1 polymer ?
#
loop_
_entity_poly.entity_id
_entity_poly.type
_entity_poly.pdbx_seq_one_letter_code
_entity_poly.pdbx_strand_id
1 'polypeptide(L)'
;MTRVISIGEVMVELARGADGRFGQSVGGDTFNTAVYLARAGVETAYATALGDDPYSDAIRASAQGEGLDTTLMARVPGRTAGLYLIDTDPQGERSFTYWRDTAPARELFELPGWEAMCEALIEANLIYLSGITLSLYSNAGLGRLLATLEFARERGTRIVFDGNFRPRNWRGDVSRARAVYAEALKRSSIALPTFEDEATLWGDGSPTATAERLATFGVQEIVVKNGAEGALVVSGGTSQLVPIPQPVEPIDTTAAGDSFNAAYLAARLAGEVPAAAAEAGHRLAGRVIRHRGALLPRHANA
;
A
#
# COMPACT_ATOMS: atom_id res chain seq x y z
N MET A 1 18.07 -10.80 9.41
CA MET A 1 16.87 -9.97 9.67
C MET A 1 15.94 -10.10 8.49
N THR A 2 14.64 -9.94 8.69
CA THR A 2 13.65 -10.08 7.60
C THR A 2 13.54 -8.75 6.85
N ARG A 3 14.02 -8.70 5.60
CA ARG A 3 13.96 -7.50 4.78
C ARG A 3 12.64 -7.44 4.01
N VAL A 4 11.87 -6.38 4.23
CA VAL A 4 10.63 -6.06 3.50
C VAL A 4 10.93 -5.01 2.45
N ILE A 5 10.44 -5.19 1.22
CA ILE A 5 10.47 -4.15 0.19
C ILE A 5 9.03 -3.77 -0.17
N SER A 6 8.67 -2.52 0.06
CA SER A 6 7.40 -1.95 -0.36
C SER A 6 7.59 -1.18 -1.66
N ILE A 7 6.70 -1.44 -2.65
CA ILE A 7 6.82 -0.88 -4.01
C ILE A 7 5.64 0.05 -4.29
N GLY A 8 5.89 1.25 -4.76
CA GLY A 8 4.82 2.13 -5.23
C GLY A 8 5.26 3.55 -5.48
N GLU A 9 4.29 4.45 -5.53
CA GLU A 9 4.52 5.87 -5.69
C GLU A 9 4.36 6.60 -4.37
N VAL A 10 5.27 7.51 -4.12
CA VAL A 10 5.21 8.49 -3.04
C VAL A 10 5.19 9.88 -3.66
N MET A 11 4.32 10.74 -3.17
CA MET A 11 4.04 12.05 -3.75
C MET A 11 4.10 13.15 -2.70
N VAL A 12 4.24 14.38 -3.17
CA VAL A 12 3.95 15.56 -2.37
C VAL A 12 2.43 15.64 -2.17
N GLU A 13 2.02 15.79 -0.92
CA GLU A 13 0.63 16.05 -0.53
C GLU A 13 0.47 17.50 -0.13
N LEU A 14 -0.54 18.18 -0.66
CA LEU A 14 -0.96 19.50 -0.25
C LEU A 14 -2.39 19.42 0.27
N ALA A 15 -2.58 19.53 1.59
CA ALA A 15 -3.90 19.54 2.20
C ALA A 15 -4.34 20.95 2.58
N ARG A 16 -5.54 21.35 2.18
CA ARG A 16 -6.10 22.66 2.52
C ARG A 16 -6.57 22.68 3.97
N GLY A 17 -6.00 23.59 4.75
CA GLY A 17 -6.42 23.85 6.13
C GLY A 17 -7.67 24.73 6.20
N ALA A 18 -8.28 24.82 7.39
CA ALA A 18 -9.44 25.66 7.65
C ALA A 18 -9.17 27.18 7.44
N ASP A 19 -7.92 27.60 7.50
CA ASP A 19 -7.46 28.96 7.22
C ASP A 19 -7.23 29.24 5.73
N GLY A 20 -7.54 28.25 4.86
CA GLY A 20 -7.37 28.33 3.41
C GLY A 20 -5.92 28.11 2.93
N ARG A 21 -4.96 27.94 3.84
CA ARG A 21 -3.56 27.66 3.49
C ARG A 21 -3.37 26.17 3.24
N PHE A 22 -2.34 25.85 2.45
CA PHE A 22 -1.95 24.46 2.22
C PHE A 22 -0.84 24.05 3.18
N GLY A 23 -1.10 22.95 3.92
CA GLY A 23 -0.05 22.20 4.59
C GLY A 23 0.59 21.23 3.62
N GLN A 24 1.92 21.16 3.63
CA GLN A 24 2.67 20.19 2.82
C GLN A 24 3.04 18.98 3.67
N SER A 25 2.80 17.79 3.10
CA SER A 25 3.23 16.52 3.65
C SER A 25 3.65 15.56 2.52
N VAL A 26 3.91 14.33 2.86
CA VAL A 26 4.30 13.26 1.94
C VAL A 26 3.32 12.11 2.11
N GLY A 27 2.80 11.58 1.02
CA GLY A 27 1.83 10.49 1.08
C GLY A 27 1.92 9.53 -0.11
N GLY A 28 1.38 8.34 0.12
CA GLY A 28 1.27 7.24 -0.83
C GLY A 28 0.86 5.99 -0.05
N ASP A 29 -0.04 5.17 -0.57
CA ASP A 29 -0.58 4.02 0.15
C ASP A 29 0.52 3.04 0.60
N THR A 30 1.36 2.61 -0.32
CA THR A 30 2.48 1.70 -0.03
C THR A 30 3.58 2.36 0.79
N PHE A 31 3.75 3.69 0.66
CA PHE A 31 4.67 4.47 1.49
C PHE A 31 4.19 4.55 2.94
N ASN A 32 2.90 4.81 3.15
CA ASN A 32 2.30 4.83 4.48
C ASN A 32 2.49 3.49 5.19
N THR A 33 2.21 2.38 4.48
CA THR A 33 2.45 1.02 4.99
C THR A 33 3.92 0.80 5.33
N ALA A 34 4.85 1.21 4.46
CA ALA A 34 6.29 1.08 4.71
C ALA A 34 6.74 1.86 5.96
N VAL A 35 6.26 3.10 6.14
CA VAL A 35 6.57 3.91 7.32
C VAL A 35 6.10 3.23 8.61
N TYR A 36 4.87 2.71 8.65
CA TYR A 36 4.38 2.03 9.85
C TYR A 36 5.09 0.71 10.11
N LEU A 37 5.54 -0.03 9.07
CA LEU A 37 6.41 -1.20 9.24
C LEU A 37 7.76 -0.84 9.86
N ALA A 38 8.41 0.21 9.34
CA ALA A 38 9.69 0.69 9.90
C ALA A 38 9.52 1.16 11.36
N ARG A 39 8.44 1.89 11.67
CA ARG A 39 8.11 2.30 13.04
C ARG A 39 7.85 1.12 13.99
N ALA A 40 7.40 -0.03 13.46
CA ALA A 40 7.26 -1.27 14.19
C ALA A 40 8.57 -2.07 14.32
N GLY A 41 9.70 -1.51 13.86
CA GLY A 41 11.02 -2.14 13.94
C GLY A 41 11.32 -3.17 12.84
N VAL A 42 10.51 -3.21 11.77
CA VAL A 42 10.75 -4.08 10.62
C VAL A 42 11.74 -3.40 9.67
N GLU A 43 12.81 -4.11 9.28
CA GLU A 43 13.75 -3.63 8.26
C GLU A 43 13.02 -3.48 6.92
N THR A 44 12.77 -2.23 6.51
CA THR A 44 11.91 -1.91 5.38
C THR A 44 12.62 -0.98 4.39
N ALA A 45 12.71 -1.42 3.14
CA ALA A 45 13.13 -0.60 2.01
C ALA A 45 11.91 -0.12 1.21
N TYR A 46 12.03 1.06 0.59
CA TYR A 46 10.99 1.58 -0.29
C TYR A 46 11.48 1.70 -1.73
N ALA A 47 10.83 0.98 -2.64
CA ALA A 47 11.16 0.93 -4.05
C ALA A 47 10.27 1.89 -4.84
N THR A 48 10.85 2.95 -5.38
CA THR A 48 10.19 3.98 -6.18
C THR A 48 11.17 4.73 -7.06
N ALA A 49 10.69 5.68 -7.86
CA ALA A 49 11.54 6.63 -8.56
C ALA A 49 11.08 8.07 -8.29
N LEU A 50 12.03 8.94 -8.05
CA LEU A 50 11.85 10.37 -7.77
C LEU A 50 12.63 11.21 -8.78
N GLY A 51 12.36 12.51 -8.81
CA GLY A 51 13.14 13.47 -9.56
C GLY A 51 14.44 13.88 -8.87
N ASP A 52 15.04 14.94 -9.38
CA ASP A 52 16.21 15.62 -8.79
C ASP A 52 15.88 17.03 -8.28
N ASP A 53 14.60 17.28 -8.07
CA ASP A 53 14.05 18.53 -7.54
C ASP A 53 14.02 18.54 -5.99
N PRO A 54 13.89 19.73 -5.36
CA PRO A 54 13.88 19.86 -3.90
C PRO A 54 12.76 19.09 -3.20
N TYR A 55 11.63 18.86 -3.86
CA TYR A 55 10.51 18.11 -3.27
C TYR A 55 10.79 16.61 -3.27
N SER A 56 11.43 16.10 -4.32
CA SER A 56 11.94 14.73 -4.37
C SER A 56 13.01 14.49 -3.29
N ASP A 57 13.88 15.47 -3.03
CA ASP A 57 14.84 15.42 -1.92
C ASP A 57 14.13 15.43 -0.55
N ALA A 58 13.08 16.24 -0.39
CA ALA A 58 12.28 16.26 0.84
C ALA A 58 11.55 14.93 1.09
N ILE A 59 11.01 14.28 0.05
CA ILE A 59 10.42 12.94 0.14
C ILE A 59 11.45 11.92 0.62
N ARG A 60 12.66 11.91 0.03
CA ARG A 60 13.75 11.01 0.43
C ARG A 60 14.17 11.25 1.87
N ALA A 61 14.32 12.52 2.27
CA ALA A 61 14.66 12.88 3.64
C ALA A 61 13.56 12.45 4.64
N SER A 62 12.30 12.60 4.27
CA SER A 62 11.17 12.10 5.06
C SER A 62 11.25 10.58 5.25
N ALA A 63 11.48 9.82 4.17
CA ALA A 63 11.63 8.37 4.22
C ALA A 63 12.78 7.94 5.15
N GLN A 64 13.96 8.57 5.00
CA GLN A 64 15.12 8.33 5.88
C GLN A 64 14.80 8.69 7.33
N GLY A 65 14.15 9.82 7.54
CA GLY A 65 13.68 10.26 8.85
C GLY A 65 12.74 9.25 9.49
N GLU A 66 11.96 8.49 8.74
CA GLU A 66 11.09 7.41 9.22
C GLU A 66 11.79 6.06 9.38
N GLY A 67 13.08 5.98 9.05
CA GLY A 67 13.87 4.76 9.21
C GLY A 67 13.77 3.81 8.01
N LEU A 68 13.28 4.26 6.86
CA LEU A 68 13.24 3.47 5.64
C LEU A 68 14.63 3.42 4.98
N ASP A 69 14.99 2.24 4.48
CA ASP A 69 16.09 2.11 3.51
C ASP A 69 15.68 2.73 2.17
N THR A 70 16.39 3.76 1.75
CA THR A 70 16.14 4.54 0.54
C THR A 70 17.04 4.16 -0.64
N THR A 71 17.79 3.07 -0.54
CA THR A 71 18.71 2.63 -1.60
C THR A 71 17.99 2.25 -2.90
N LEU A 72 16.73 1.84 -2.79
CA LEU A 72 15.85 1.50 -3.91
C LEU A 72 14.98 2.67 -4.40
N MET A 73 15.22 3.88 -3.93
CA MET A 73 14.60 5.10 -4.48
C MET A 73 15.46 5.62 -5.63
N ALA A 74 15.13 5.24 -6.87
CA ALA A 74 15.83 5.71 -8.06
C ALA A 74 15.69 7.24 -8.21
N ARG A 75 16.71 7.88 -8.78
CA ARG A 75 16.72 9.31 -9.07
C ARG A 75 16.76 9.54 -10.59
N VAL A 76 15.81 10.33 -11.09
CA VAL A 76 15.67 10.61 -12.52
C VAL A 76 15.92 12.09 -12.78
N PRO A 77 17.05 12.46 -13.44
CA PRO A 77 17.38 13.84 -13.70
C PRO A 77 16.35 14.58 -14.55
N GLY A 78 16.09 15.84 -14.20
CA GLY A 78 15.14 16.71 -14.92
C GLY A 78 13.66 16.37 -14.72
N ARG A 79 13.34 15.49 -13.77
CA ARG A 79 11.97 15.11 -13.45
C ARG A 79 11.58 15.58 -12.05
N THR A 80 10.28 15.55 -11.76
CA THR A 80 9.72 15.92 -10.45
C THR A 80 8.85 14.80 -9.92
N ALA A 81 8.74 14.69 -8.59
CA ALA A 81 7.80 13.78 -7.96
C ALA A 81 6.35 14.12 -8.34
N GLY A 82 5.46 13.15 -8.22
CA GLY A 82 4.03 13.39 -8.30
C GLY A 82 3.54 14.30 -7.17
N LEU A 83 2.45 15.00 -7.42
CA LEU A 83 1.79 15.88 -6.45
C LEU A 83 0.30 15.61 -6.45
N TYR A 84 -0.32 15.67 -5.28
CA TYR A 84 -1.76 15.74 -5.16
C TYR A 84 -2.20 16.76 -4.12
N LEU A 85 -3.42 17.24 -4.33
CA LEU A 85 -4.05 18.24 -3.49
C LEU A 85 -5.31 17.63 -2.89
N ILE A 86 -5.51 17.91 -1.59
CA ILE A 86 -6.72 17.52 -0.86
C ILE A 86 -7.49 18.79 -0.51
N ASP A 87 -8.70 18.87 -1.05
CA ASP A 87 -9.70 19.83 -0.60
C ASP A 87 -10.75 19.08 0.23
N THR A 88 -11.15 19.68 1.36
CA THR A 88 -12.23 19.17 2.20
C THR A 88 -13.36 20.17 2.17
N ASP A 89 -14.55 19.74 1.78
CA ASP A 89 -15.73 20.59 1.75
C ASP A 89 -16.31 20.85 3.16
N PRO A 90 -17.31 21.75 3.31
CA PRO A 90 -17.93 22.03 4.61
C PRO A 90 -18.65 20.81 5.24
N GLN A 91 -18.98 19.78 4.46
CA GLN A 91 -19.58 18.53 4.90
C GLN A 91 -18.53 17.51 5.37
N GLY A 92 -17.25 17.82 5.19
CA GLY A 92 -16.12 16.92 5.52
C GLY A 92 -15.74 15.95 4.40
N GLU A 93 -16.39 16.05 3.23
CA GLU A 93 -16.07 15.22 2.06
C GLU A 93 -14.75 15.69 1.42
N ARG A 94 -13.93 14.73 1.03
CA ARG A 94 -12.62 14.99 0.45
C ARG A 94 -12.63 14.84 -1.06
N SER A 95 -12.04 15.80 -1.73
CA SER A 95 -11.73 15.74 -3.15
C SER A 95 -10.22 15.73 -3.37
N PHE A 96 -9.78 14.97 -4.38
CA PHE A 96 -8.37 14.80 -4.70
C PHE A 96 -8.09 15.26 -6.12
N THR A 97 -7.14 16.16 -6.29
CA THR A 97 -6.62 16.57 -7.60
C THR A 97 -5.17 16.13 -7.73
N TYR A 98 -4.81 15.50 -8.85
CA TYR A 98 -3.50 14.88 -9.03
C TYR A 98 -2.72 15.46 -10.21
N TRP A 99 -1.44 15.66 -10.01
CA TRP A 99 -0.43 15.93 -11.04
C TRP A 99 0.65 14.85 -10.93
N ARG A 100 0.44 13.70 -11.55
CA ARG A 100 1.29 12.52 -11.42
C ARG A 100 1.56 11.80 -12.73
N ASP A 101 1.00 12.25 -13.84
CA ASP A 101 1.09 11.54 -15.13
C ASP A 101 2.53 11.46 -15.65
N THR A 102 3.39 12.40 -15.24
CA THR A 102 4.81 12.46 -15.59
C THR A 102 5.72 12.06 -14.44
N ALA A 103 5.20 11.55 -13.33
CA ALA A 103 6.00 11.16 -12.18
C ALA A 103 6.93 9.98 -12.52
N PRO A 104 8.22 10.03 -12.14
CA PRO A 104 9.20 8.98 -12.46
C PRO A 104 8.82 7.59 -11.94
N ALA A 105 8.08 7.52 -10.83
CA ALA A 105 7.60 6.26 -10.25
C ALA A 105 6.84 5.39 -11.25
N ARG A 106 6.20 6.00 -12.25
CA ARG A 106 5.46 5.29 -13.30
C ARG A 106 6.35 4.50 -14.27
N GLU A 107 7.63 4.82 -14.28
CA GLU A 107 8.63 4.23 -15.18
C GLU A 107 9.66 3.36 -14.43
N LEU A 108 9.45 3.08 -13.13
CA LEU A 108 10.43 2.41 -12.25
C LEU A 108 11.06 1.18 -12.90
N PHE A 109 10.27 0.33 -13.54
CA PHE A 109 10.73 -0.89 -14.20
C PHE A 109 11.16 -0.67 -15.66
N GLU A 110 11.28 0.58 -16.12
CA GLU A 110 11.73 0.94 -17.47
C GLU A 110 12.92 1.89 -17.45
N LEU A 111 13.31 2.38 -16.25
CA LEU A 111 14.49 3.22 -16.06
C LEU A 111 15.78 2.43 -16.28
N PRO A 112 16.88 3.08 -16.69
CA PRO A 112 18.20 2.45 -16.68
C PRO A 112 18.52 1.86 -15.30
N GLY A 113 18.95 0.60 -15.25
CA GLY A 113 19.26 -0.10 -14.00
C GLY A 113 18.05 -0.76 -13.33
N TRP A 114 16.91 -0.86 -13.99
CA TRP A 114 15.74 -1.59 -13.49
C TRP A 114 16.07 -3.05 -13.11
N GLU A 115 17.06 -3.65 -13.75
CA GLU A 115 17.52 -5.02 -13.47
C GLU A 115 17.99 -5.15 -12.01
N ALA A 116 18.80 -4.21 -11.52
CA ALA A 116 19.26 -4.19 -10.13
C ALA A 116 18.09 -4.05 -9.13
N MET A 117 17.05 -3.32 -9.51
CA MET A 117 15.80 -3.26 -8.74
C MET A 117 15.14 -4.64 -8.67
N CYS A 118 15.04 -5.34 -9.79
CA CYS A 118 14.48 -6.70 -9.83
C CYS A 118 15.30 -7.69 -9.01
N GLU A 119 16.62 -7.64 -9.07
CA GLU A 119 17.51 -8.47 -8.25
C GLU A 119 17.25 -8.23 -6.76
N ALA A 120 17.18 -6.99 -6.32
CA ALA A 120 16.88 -6.65 -4.92
C ALA A 120 15.51 -7.20 -4.46
N LEU A 121 14.50 -7.13 -5.34
CA LEU A 121 13.16 -7.67 -5.07
C LEU A 121 13.19 -9.20 -4.94
N ILE A 122 13.93 -9.89 -5.80
CA ILE A 122 14.05 -11.36 -5.77
C ILE A 122 14.76 -11.85 -4.49
N GLU A 123 15.65 -11.04 -3.92
CA GLU A 123 16.38 -11.35 -2.69
C GLU A 123 15.63 -10.95 -1.41
N ALA A 124 14.50 -10.27 -1.51
CA ALA A 124 13.70 -9.86 -0.37
C ALA A 124 13.04 -11.05 0.34
N ASN A 125 12.72 -10.92 1.62
CA ASN A 125 11.91 -11.91 2.33
C ASN A 125 10.40 -11.69 2.11
N LEU A 126 10.02 -10.43 1.89
CA LEU A 126 8.63 -10.04 1.62
C LEU A 126 8.60 -8.83 0.70
N ILE A 127 7.73 -8.89 -0.30
CA ILE A 127 7.40 -7.76 -1.18
C ILE A 127 5.96 -7.34 -0.90
N TYR A 128 5.76 -6.04 -0.66
CA TYR A 128 4.43 -5.44 -0.51
C TYR A 128 4.13 -4.50 -1.67
N LEU A 129 2.97 -4.66 -2.28
CA LEU A 129 2.47 -3.78 -3.35
C LEU A 129 0.95 -3.70 -3.33
N SER A 130 0.40 -2.71 -4.05
CA SER A 130 -1.04 -2.49 -4.13
C SER A 130 -1.57 -2.44 -5.56
N GLY A 131 -2.88 -2.44 -5.71
CA GLY A 131 -3.53 -2.20 -7.00
C GLY A 131 -3.25 -0.80 -7.56
N ILE A 132 -2.98 0.19 -6.70
CA ILE A 132 -2.49 1.51 -7.15
C ILE A 132 -1.13 1.35 -7.81
N THR A 133 -0.20 0.61 -7.20
CA THR A 133 1.11 0.30 -7.76
C THR A 133 1.00 -0.32 -9.15
N LEU A 134 0.14 -1.31 -9.32
CA LEU A 134 -0.07 -1.96 -10.62
C LEU A 134 -0.59 -0.99 -11.70
N SER A 135 -1.38 0.00 -11.31
CA SER A 135 -1.95 0.99 -12.22
C SER A 135 -0.94 2.03 -12.75
N LEU A 136 0.24 2.10 -12.14
CA LEU A 136 1.28 3.06 -12.53
C LEU A 136 1.93 2.71 -13.86
N TYR A 137 2.18 1.42 -14.08
CA TYR A 137 3.14 0.97 -15.08
C TYR A 137 2.52 0.79 -16.47
N SER A 138 3.35 1.01 -17.48
CA SER A 138 3.09 0.58 -18.85
C SER A 138 2.96 -0.95 -18.95
N ASN A 139 2.53 -1.46 -20.08
CA ASN A 139 2.50 -2.91 -20.28
C ASN A 139 3.90 -3.55 -20.17
N ALA A 140 4.96 -2.84 -20.59
CA ALA A 140 6.34 -3.32 -20.49
C ALA A 140 6.81 -3.36 -19.05
N GLY A 141 6.66 -2.24 -18.31
CA GLY A 141 7.01 -2.16 -16.89
C GLY A 141 6.23 -3.14 -16.03
N LEU A 142 4.92 -3.28 -16.30
CA LEU A 142 4.07 -4.24 -15.61
C LEU A 142 4.50 -5.70 -15.89
N GLY A 143 4.84 -6.04 -17.15
CA GLY A 143 5.34 -7.36 -17.48
C GLY A 143 6.63 -7.70 -16.74
N ARG A 144 7.57 -6.75 -16.63
CA ARG A 144 8.82 -6.91 -15.87
C ARG A 144 8.55 -7.09 -14.37
N LEU A 145 7.67 -6.27 -13.78
CA LEU A 145 7.27 -6.44 -12.37
C LEU A 145 6.66 -7.84 -12.14
N LEU A 146 5.68 -8.25 -12.93
CA LEU A 146 5.01 -9.54 -12.75
C LEU A 146 5.98 -10.73 -12.93
N ALA A 147 6.92 -10.65 -13.88
CA ALA A 147 7.97 -11.65 -14.02
C ALA A 147 8.89 -11.67 -12.79
N THR A 148 9.27 -10.51 -12.27
CA THR A 148 10.09 -10.39 -11.05
C THR A 148 9.38 -11.00 -9.85
N LEU A 149 8.08 -10.73 -9.67
CA LEU A 149 7.29 -11.33 -8.59
C LEU A 149 7.23 -12.87 -8.71
N GLU A 150 7.13 -13.40 -9.94
CA GLU A 150 7.17 -14.84 -10.16
C GLU A 150 8.50 -15.46 -9.72
N PHE A 151 9.62 -14.90 -10.18
CA PHE A 151 10.95 -15.37 -9.77
C PHE A 151 11.19 -15.24 -8.26
N ALA A 152 10.75 -14.12 -7.65
CA ALA A 152 10.83 -13.91 -6.21
C ALA A 152 10.05 -15.00 -5.45
N ARG A 153 8.81 -15.29 -5.88
CA ARG A 153 7.96 -16.32 -5.31
C ARG A 153 8.60 -17.71 -5.39
N GLU A 154 9.19 -18.07 -6.54
CA GLU A 154 9.89 -19.34 -6.75
C GLU A 154 11.10 -19.49 -5.82
N ARG A 155 11.71 -18.39 -5.38
CA ARG A 155 12.80 -18.36 -4.39
C ARG A 155 12.32 -18.26 -2.94
N GLY A 156 11.01 -18.28 -2.71
CA GLY A 156 10.42 -18.29 -1.38
C GLY A 156 10.11 -16.92 -0.81
N THR A 157 10.26 -15.84 -1.59
CA THR A 157 9.81 -14.50 -1.19
C THR A 157 8.29 -14.48 -1.04
N ARG A 158 7.79 -13.97 0.07
CA ARG A 158 6.35 -13.77 0.26
C ARG A 158 5.89 -12.51 -0.46
N ILE A 159 4.87 -12.64 -1.30
CA ILE A 159 4.26 -11.51 -2.00
C ILE A 159 2.96 -11.15 -1.29
N VAL A 160 2.83 -9.89 -0.89
CA VAL A 160 1.64 -9.34 -0.23
C VAL A 160 0.98 -8.32 -1.15
N PHE A 161 -0.28 -8.52 -1.43
CA PHE A 161 -1.05 -7.65 -2.31
C PHE A 161 -2.24 -7.02 -1.58
N ASP A 162 -2.30 -5.69 -1.58
CA ASP A 162 -3.48 -4.91 -1.19
C ASP A 162 -4.27 -4.52 -2.44
N GLY A 163 -5.52 -4.95 -2.55
CA GLY A 163 -6.38 -4.63 -3.69
C GLY A 163 -6.42 -3.13 -3.98
N ASN A 164 -6.77 -2.33 -2.99
CA ASN A 164 -6.77 -0.86 -3.02
C ASN A 164 -7.21 -0.28 -4.38
N PHE A 165 -8.38 -0.74 -4.87
CA PHE A 165 -8.85 -0.43 -6.21
C PHE A 165 -9.31 1.02 -6.32
N ARG A 166 -8.79 1.72 -7.32
CA ARG A 166 -9.17 3.10 -7.64
C ARG A 166 -9.57 3.18 -9.12
N PRO A 167 -10.90 3.17 -9.44
CA PRO A 167 -11.41 3.11 -10.82
C PRO A 167 -10.75 4.11 -11.77
N ARG A 168 -10.53 5.34 -11.30
CA ARG A 168 -9.96 6.40 -12.12
C ARG A 168 -8.52 6.11 -12.57
N ASN A 169 -7.72 5.35 -11.80
CA ASN A 169 -6.36 4.98 -12.18
C ASN A 169 -6.33 4.06 -13.39
N TRP A 170 -7.43 3.35 -13.65
CA TRP A 170 -7.62 2.43 -14.77
C TRP A 170 -8.36 3.07 -15.94
N ARG A 171 -8.65 4.38 -15.88
CA ARG A 171 -9.35 5.13 -16.96
C ARG A 171 -10.66 4.48 -17.40
N GLY A 172 -11.35 3.80 -16.49
CA GLY A 172 -12.60 3.08 -16.76
C GLY A 172 -12.43 1.69 -17.38
N ASP A 173 -11.20 1.25 -17.68
CA ASP A 173 -10.95 -0.10 -18.19
C ASP A 173 -10.91 -1.13 -17.05
N VAL A 174 -12.11 -1.49 -16.59
CA VAL A 174 -12.32 -2.50 -15.54
C VAL A 174 -11.82 -3.88 -15.97
N SER A 175 -11.92 -4.21 -17.25
CA SER A 175 -11.47 -5.50 -17.78
C SER A 175 -9.95 -5.64 -17.67
N ARG A 176 -9.21 -4.60 -18.01
CA ARG A 176 -7.76 -4.55 -17.82
C ARG A 176 -7.40 -4.61 -16.34
N ALA A 177 -8.10 -3.87 -15.49
CA ALA A 177 -7.86 -3.91 -14.04
C ALA A 177 -8.00 -5.33 -13.51
N ARG A 178 -9.11 -6.02 -13.81
CA ARG A 178 -9.34 -7.41 -13.40
C ARG A 178 -8.25 -8.36 -13.89
N ALA A 179 -7.84 -8.26 -15.16
CA ALA A 179 -6.80 -9.10 -15.71
C ALA A 179 -5.45 -8.91 -14.97
N VAL A 180 -5.06 -7.67 -14.71
CA VAL A 180 -3.80 -7.35 -14.03
C VAL A 180 -3.83 -7.77 -12.56
N TYR A 181 -4.95 -7.54 -11.87
CA TYR A 181 -5.14 -8.00 -10.48
C TYR A 181 -5.07 -9.53 -10.39
N ALA A 182 -5.71 -10.24 -11.32
CA ALA A 182 -5.65 -11.70 -11.35
C ALA A 182 -4.19 -12.19 -11.48
N GLU A 183 -3.37 -11.56 -12.31
CA GLU A 183 -1.96 -11.92 -12.47
C GLU A 183 -1.12 -11.61 -11.22
N ALA A 184 -1.40 -10.51 -10.51
CA ALA A 184 -0.75 -10.20 -9.24
C ALA A 184 -1.18 -11.19 -8.15
N LEU A 185 -2.47 -11.50 -8.05
CA LEU A 185 -3.03 -12.43 -7.07
C LEU A 185 -2.47 -13.85 -7.22
N LYS A 186 -2.31 -14.36 -8.45
CA LYS A 186 -1.68 -15.67 -8.71
C LYS A 186 -0.25 -15.79 -8.16
N ARG A 187 0.41 -14.65 -7.96
CA ARG A 187 1.78 -14.56 -7.42
C ARG A 187 1.82 -14.24 -5.94
N SER A 188 0.67 -13.87 -5.37
CA SER A 188 0.58 -13.43 -3.98
C SER A 188 0.35 -14.59 -3.02
N SER A 189 1.09 -14.61 -1.92
CA SER A 189 0.86 -15.53 -0.79
C SER A 189 -0.12 -14.96 0.23
N ILE A 190 -0.17 -13.65 0.35
CA ILE A 190 -1.05 -12.92 1.27
C ILE A 190 -1.83 -11.86 0.49
N ALA A 191 -3.13 -11.74 0.73
CA ALA A 191 -3.95 -10.66 0.20
C ALA A 191 -4.66 -9.90 1.33
N LEU A 192 -4.60 -8.57 1.28
CA LEU A 192 -5.16 -7.67 2.29
C LEU A 192 -6.18 -6.69 1.68
N PRO A 193 -7.22 -7.18 0.96
CA PRO A 193 -8.17 -6.31 0.29
C PRO A 193 -9.10 -5.59 1.27
N THR A 194 -9.76 -4.52 0.76
CA THR A 194 -10.94 -3.92 1.37
C THR A 194 -12.17 -4.39 0.63
N PHE A 195 -13.20 -4.85 1.33
CA PHE A 195 -14.40 -5.44 0.73
C PHE A 195 -15.09 -4.49 -0.27
N GLU A 196 -15.22 -3.22 0.07
CA GLU A 196 -15.85 -2.22 -0.80
C GLU A 196 -15.12 -2.07 -2.15
N ASP A 197 -13.78 -2.10 -2.13
CA ASP A 197 -12.96 -2.06 -3.34
C ASP A 197 -13.16 -3.31 -4.20
N GLU A 198 -13.25 -4.50 -3.58
CA GLU A 198 -13.47 -5.77 -4.25
C GLU A 198 -14.90 -5.89 -4.81
N ALA A 199 -15.90 -5.44 -4.05
CA ALA A 199 -17.28 -5.34 -4.53
C ALA A 199 -17.37 -4.43 -5.76
N THR A 200 -16.65 -3.30 -5.75
CA THR A 200 -16.60 -2.36 -6.88
C THR A 200 -15.91 -2.97 -8.10
N LEU A 201 -14.78 -3.64 -7.90
CA LEU A 201 -14.00 -4.20 -9.01
C LEU A 201 -14.63 -5.48 -9.58
N TRP A 202 -15.07 -6.40 -8.71
CA TRP A 202 -15.45 -7.75 -9.11
C TRP A 202 -16.94 -8.02 -8.99
N GLY A 203 -17.67 -7.23 -8.21
CA GLY A 203 -19.08 -7.44 -7.92
C GLY A 203 -19.33 -8.45 -6.78
N ASP A 204 -18.33 -8.64 -5.91
CA ASP A 204 -18.47 -9.55 -4.77
C ASP A 204 -19.61 -9.09 -3.84
N GLY A 205 -20.47 -10.02 -3.43
CA GLY A 205 -21.65 -9.71 -2.60
C GLY A 205 -21.36 -9.75 -1.09
N SER A 206 -20.19 -10.24 -0.67
CA SER A 206 -19.81 -10.36 0.74
C SER A 206 -18.29 -10.52 0.90
N PRO A 207 -17.74 -10.25 2.10
CA PRO A 207 -16.35 -10.57 2.41
C PRO A 207 -15.99 -12.04 2.21
N THR A 208 -16.94 -12.95 2.45
CA THR A 208 -16.75 -14.38 2.21
C THR A 208 -16.61 -14.69 0.73
N ALA A 209 -17.46 -14.11 -0.13
CA ALA A 209 -17.35 -14.27 -1.57
C ALA A 209 -16.02 -13.72 -2.10
N THR A 210 -15.55 -12.59 -1.56
CA THR A 210 -14.21 -12.05 -1.84
C THR A 210 -13.12 -13.07 -1.49
N ALA A 211 -13.16 -13.60 -0.27
CA ALA A 211 -12.15 -14.57 0.18
C ALA A 211 -12.16 -15.85 -0.66
N GLU A 212 -13.33 -16.39 -0.97
CA GLU A 212 -13.49 -17.55 -1.84
C GLU A 212 -12.91 -17.31 -3.23
N ARG A 213 -13.20 -16.17 -3.86
CA ARG A 213 -12.64 -15.79 -5.16
C ARG A 213 -11.13 -15.67 -5.09
N LEU A 214 -10.57 -14.99 -4.09
CA LEU A 214 -9.12 -14.83 -3.92
C LEU A 214 -8.41 -16.17 -3.72
N ALA A 215 -9.02 -17.10 -3.01
CA ALA A 215 -8.51 -18.45 -2.84
C ALA A 215 -8.38 -19.22 -4.19
N THR A 216 -9.26 -18.93 -5.18
CA THR A 216 -9.14 -19.54 -6.51
C THR A 216 -7.86 -19.14 -7.27
N PHE A 217 -7.23 -18.01 -6.90
CA PHE A 217 -5.94 -17.60 -7.45
C PHE A 217 -4.75 -18.24 -6.73
N GLY A 218 -4.98 -19.02 -5.67
CA GLY A 218 -3.92 -19.70 -4.90
C GLY A 218 -3.40 -18.88 -3.71
N VAL A 219 -4.06 -17.77 -3.34
CA VAL A 219 -3.70 -16.99 -2.15
C VAL A 219 -3.96 -17.81 -0.89
N GLN A 220 -2.95 -17.94 -0.03
CA GLN A 220 -2.99 -18.83 1.14
C GLN A 220 -3.50 -18.13 2.42
N GLU A 221 -3.26 -16.82 2.53
CA GLU A 221 -3.67 -16.01 3.67
C GLU A 221 -4.41 -14.77 3.16
N ILE A 222 -5.67 -14.63 3.52
CA ILE A 222 -6.58 -13.59 3.02
C ILE A 222 -7.18 -12.85 4.19
N VAL A 223 -7.09 -11.52 4.18
CA VAL A 223 -7.69 -10.66 5.21
C VAL A 223 -8.54 -9.61 4.53
N VAL A 224 -9.83 -9.83 4.51
CA VAL A 224 -10.80 -8.92 3.91
C VAL A 224 -11.23 -7.88 4.94
N LYS A 225 -10.70 -6.67 4.84
CA LYS A 225 -11.08 -5.52 5.68
C LYS A 225 -12.50 -5.08 5.32
N ASN A 226 -13.38 -4.89 6.31
CA ASN A 226 -14.77 -4.51 6.10
C ASN A 226 -15.22 -3.34 6.99
N GLY A 227 -14.44 -2.25 6.96
CA GLY A 227 -14.77 -1.03 7.69
C GLY A 227 -15.06 -1.29 9.17
N ALA A 228 -16.20 -0.81 9.65
CA ALA A 228 -16.62 -0.96 11.05
C ALA A 228 -16.98 -2.39 11.45
N GLU A 229 -17.24 -3.27 10.48
CA GLU A 229 -17.61 -4.68 10.71
C GLU A 229 -16.39 -5.58 11.03
N GLY A 230 -15.18 -5.02 11.01
CA GLY A 230 -13.95 -5.74 11.30
C GLY A 230 -13.27 -6.33 10.06
N ALA A 231 -12.63 -7.50 10.19
CA ALA A 231 -11.94 -8.16 9.10
C ALA A 231 -12.20 -9.66 9.09
N LEU A 232 -12.48 -10.21 7.92
CA LEU A 232 -12.56 -11.65 7.72
C LEU A 232 -11.16 -12.18 7.43
N VAL A 233 -10.66 -13.06 8.28
CA VAL A 233 -9.35 -13.71 8.16
C VAL A 233 -9.53 -15.15 7.71
N VAL A 234 -8.91 -15.50 6.58
CA VAL A 234 -8.91 -16.88 6.05
C VAL A 234 -7.48 -17.34 5.91
N SER A 235 -7.11 -18.40 6.60
CA SER A 235 -5.77 -18.99 6.56
C SER A 235 -5.79 -20.43 7.03
N GLY A 236 -4.99 -21.31 6.41
CA GLY A 236 -4.87 -22.72 6.81
C GLY A 236 -6.17 -23.50 6.82
N GLY A 237 -7.11 -23.17 5.94
CA GLY A 237 -8.44 -23.82 5.87
C GLY A 237 -9.44 -23.33 6.91
N THR A 238 -9.09 -22.33 7.73
CA THR A 238 -9.99 -21.73 8.71
C THR A 238 -10.42 -20.34 8.27
N SER A 239 -11.65 -19.95 8.63
CA SER A 239 -12.22 -18.64 8.38
C SER A 239 -12.74 -18.06 9.71
N GLN A 240 -12.30 -16.86 10.05
CA GLN A 240 -12.66 -16.19 11.31
C GLN A 240 -12.92 -14.71 11.08
N LEU A 241 -14.05 -14.20 11.57
CA LEU A 241 -14.29 -12.77 11.69
C LEU A 241 -13.57 -12.25 12.93
N VAL A 242 -12.71 -11.26 12.72
CA VAL A 242 -11.99 -10.53 13.78
C VAL A 242 -12.64 -9.16 13.94
N PRO A 243 -13.41 -8.93 15.03
CA PRO A 243 -14.09 -7.66 15.25
C PRO A 243 -13.08 -6.56 15.61
N ILE A 244 -13.51 -5.29 15.48
CA ILE A 244 -12.75 -4.15 15.96
C ILE A 244 -12.80 -4.15 17.50
N PRO A 245 -11.64 -4.23 18.19
CA PRO A 245 -11.61 -4.33 19.65
C PRO A 245 -12.22 -3.11 20.35
N GLN A 246 -12.02 -1.93 19.78
CA GLN A 246 -12.54 -0.66 20.29
C GLN A 246 -13.01 0.21 19.12
N PRO A 247 -14.31 0.23 18.83
CA PRO A 247 -14.87 1.16 17.84
C PRO A 247 -14.57 2.60 18.23
N VAL A 248 -14.14 3.41 17.27
CA VAL A 248 -13.81 4.83 17.47
C VAL A 248 -14.50 5.66 16.41
N GLU A 249 -14.88 6.89 16.77
CA GLU A 249 -15.39 7.86 15.80
C GLU A 249 -14.23 8.40 14.96
N PRO A 250 -14.25 8.27 13.64
CA PRO A 250 -13.14 8.71 12.81
C PRO A 250 -13.13 10.23 12.65
N ILE A 251 -11.96 10.83 12.78
CA ILE A 251 -11.69 12.23 12.38
C ILE A 251 -11.27 12.25 10.91
N ASP A 252 -10.52 11.24 10.48
CA ASP A 252 -9.92 11.13 9.17
C ASP A 252 -9.59 9.68 8.85
N THR A 253 -10.23 9.09 7.85
CA THR A 253 -10.04 7.69 7.47
C THR A 253 -8.83 7.45 6.55
N THR A 254 -8.05 8.50 6.23
CA THR A 254 -6.83 8.36 5.42
C THR A 254 -5.85 7.38 6.05
N ALA A 255 -5.32 6.48 5.24
CA ALA A 255 -4.38 5.43 5.63
C ALA A 255 -4.89 4.44 6.71
N ALA A 256 -6.20 4.33 6.92
CA ALA A 256 -6.75 3.28 7.79
C ALA A 256 -6.33 1.88 7.30
N GLY A 257 -6.51 1.60 6.01
CA GLY A 257 -6.08 0.36 5.38
C GLY A 257 -4.57 0.16 5.41
N ASP A 258 -3.80 1.21 5.07
CA ASP A 258 -2.34 1.17 5.03
C ASP A 258 -1.74 0.84 6.41
N SER A 259 -2.23 1.51 7.44
CA SER A 259 -1.80 1.29 8.83
C SER A 259 -2.23 -0.08 9.37
N PHE A 260 -3.45 -0.54 9.02
CA PHE A 260 -3.88 -1.90 9.31
C PHE A 260 -2.92 -2.91 8.69
N ASN A 261 -2.62 -2.79 7.39
CA ASN A 261 -1.74 -3.68 6.66
C ASN A 261 -0.34 -3.73 7.29
N ALA A 262 0.21 -2.57 7.67
CA ALA A 262 1.51 -2.50 8.32
C ALA A 262 1.56 -3.24 9.66
N ALA A 263 0.60 -2.97 10.55
CA ALA A 263 0.57 -3.63 11.87
C ALA A 263 0.27 -5.12 11.75
N TYR A 264 -0.62 -5.51 10.80
CA TYR A 264 -0.86 -6.91 10.47
C TYR A 264 0.44 -7.61 10.07
N LEU A 265 1.15 -7.07 9.09
CA LEU A 265 2.39 -7.66 8.58
C LEU A 265 3.49 -7.68 9.64
N ALA A 266 3.66 -6.62 10.43
CA ALA A 266 4.63 -6.58 11.53
C ALA A 266 4.37 -7.71 12.55
N ALA A 267 3.12 -7.90 12.97
CA ALA A 267 2.72 -8.98 13.87
C ALA A 267 2.95 -10.37 13.25
N ARG A 268 2.62 -10.56 11.96
CA ARG A 268 2.89 -11.81 11.23
C ARG A 268 4.38 -12.11 11.11
N LEU A 269 5.20 -11.08 10.92
CA LEU A 269 6.67 -11.22 10.88
C LEU A 269 7.26 -11.54 12.26
N ALA A 270 6.60 -11.10 13.33
CA ALA A 270 6.94 -11.46 14.71
C ALA A 270 6.46 -12.87 15.13
N GLY A 271 5.72 -13.59 14.24
CA GLY A 271 5.24 -14.94 14.48
C GLY A 271 3.82 -15.05 15.06
N GLU A 272 3.11 -13.93 15.19
CA GLU A 272 1.72 -13.93 15.66
C GLU A 272 0.79 -14.66 14.67
N VAL A 273 -0.25 -15.32 15.20
CA VAL A 273 -1.29 -15.95 14.36
C VAL A 273 -2.12 -14.91 13.60
N PRO A 274 -2.72 -15.25 12.44
CA PRO A 274 -3.41 -14.26 11.60
C PRO A 274 -4.51 -13.47 12.31
N ALA A 275 -5.27 -14.08 13.22
CA ALA A 275 -6.31 -13.38 13.98
C ALA A 275 -5.71 -12.33 14.93
N ALA A 276 -4.66 -12.66 15.69
CA ALA A 276 -3.99 -11.71 16.57
C ALA A 276 -3.31 -10.57 15.79
N ALA A 277 -2.78 -10.88 14.60
CA ALA A 277 -2.23 -9.88 13.69
C ALA A 277 -3.33 -8.92 13.18
N ALA A 278 -4.52 -9.43 12.87
CA ALA A 278 -5.66 -8.59 12.47
C ALA A 278 -6.12 -7.65 13.60
N GLU A 279 -6.13 -8.13 14.85
CA GLU A 279 -6.37 -7.26 16.02
C GLU A 279 -5.32 -6.15 16.15
N ALA A 280 -4.04 -6.46 15.91
CA ALA A 280 -2.98 -5.44 15.88
C ALA A 280 -3.24 -4.42 14.77
N GLY A 281 -3.66 -4.87 13.58
CA GLY A 281 -4.12 -4.03 12.48
C GLY A 281 -5.24 -3.08 12.89
N HIS A 282 -6.31 -3.61 13.51
CA HIS A 282 -7.42 -2.80 14.00
C HIS A 282 -6.98 -1.76 15.03
N ARG A 283 -6.12 -2.13 15.98
CA ARG A 283 -5.62 -1.19 17.01
C ARG A 283 -4.86 -0.02 16.39
N LEU A 284 -3.97 -0.28 15.42
CA LEU A 284 -3.23 0.81 14.78
C LEU A 284 -4.14 1.66 13.89
N ALA A 285 -4.98 1.03 13.07
CA ALA A 285 -5.95 1.75 12.23
C ALA A 285 -6.88 2.65 13.09
N GLY A 286 -7.40 2.13 14.20
CA GLY A 286 -8.23 2.88 15.13
C GLY A 286 -7.50 4.08 15.78
N ARG A 287 -6.18 4.01 15.95
CA ARG A 287 -5.38 5.17 16.38
C ARG A 287 -5.22 6.18 15.25
N VAL A 288 -4.91 5.71 14.05
CA VAL A 288 -4.65 6.57 12.87
C VAL A 288 -5.87 7.38 12.52
N ILE A 289 -7.06 6.78 12.44
CA ILE A 289 -8.29 7.48 12.04
C ILE A 289 -8.78 8.54 13.04
N ARG A 290 -8.20 8.60 14.24
CA ARG A 290 -8.44 9.66 15.23
C ARG A 290 -7.57 10.90 15.01
N HIS A 291 -6.74 10.93 13.98
CA HIS A 291 -5.85 12.04 13.65
C HIS A 291 -6.05 12.45 12.20
N ARG A 292 -5.72 13.69 11.89
CA ARG A 292 -5.71 14.17 10.50
C ARG A 292 -4.42 13.74 9.80
N GLY A 293 -4.55 13.32 8.55
CA GLY A 293 -3.43 12.89 7.70
C GLY A 293 -3.08 11.41 7.86
N ALA A 294 -2.24 10.91 6.96
CA ALA A 294 -1.92 9.50 6.84
C ALA A 294 -0.98 8.99 7.94
N LEU A 295 -0.07 9.82 8.41
CA LEU A 295 0.98 9.43 9.35
C LEU A 295 0.80 10.12 10.70
N LEU A 296 0.72 9.32 11.75
CA LEU A 296 0.70 9.82 13.12
C LEU A 296 1.99 10.61 13.43
N PRO A 297 1.91 11.68 14.25
CA PRO A 297 3.12 12.29 14.80
C PRO A 297 3.97 11.25 15.54
N ARG A 298 5.30 11.33 15.41
CA ARG A 298 6.22 10.35 16.03
C ARG A 298 6.02 10.19 17.54
N HIS A 299 5.70 11.26 18.23
CA HIS A 299 5.47 11.26 19.68
C HIS A 299 4.13 10.63 20.10
N ALA A 300 3.23 10.36 19.18
CA ALA A 300 1.96 9.67 19.43
C ALA A 300 2.10 8.13 19.41
N ASN A 301 3.29 7.60 19.16
CA ASN A 301 3.57 6.17 19.10
C ASN A 301 4.02 5.56 20.44
N ALA A 302 4.09 6.34 21.52
CA ALA A 302 4.40 5.86 22.85
C ALA A 302 3.15 5.35 23.60
#